data_c059d1ffb11956bf618b5307ace14121
#
_entry.id   c059d1ffb11956bf618b5307ace14121
#
_cell.length_a   1.000
_cell.length_b   1.000
_cell.length_c   1.000
_cell.angle_alpha   90.00
_cell.angle_beta   90.00
_cell.angle_gamma   90.00
#
_symmetry.space_group_name_H-M   'P 1'
#
loop_
_entity.id
_entity.type
_entity.pdbx_description
1 polymer ?
#
loop_
_entity_poly.entity_id
_entity_poly.type
_entity_poly.pdbx_seq_one_letter_code
_entity_poly.pdbx_strand_id
1 'polypeptide(L)'
;MLKINQKFIYLFLLVLALQFYGGSFAAERIYETVAGDVEFSQVLALDWRDSDEKIFYGSDSFQFGELWLPGSALPSKGLIVFVHGGCWLNEFDITHTYPLSSALADAGYTVWSLEYRRIGDEDGGWPGTYEDIQAGLSHIDELSRFGVSIENVVLMGHSAGGHLALLAGSYKDEAIVALNAVIGLGAITNLVSYADGNNSCEIATPMFIGGSYAEKTNDYAKANPVNYAMHPQTYLLHGELDSIVPIEQSSVKGATVKILPRTNHFDWIHPGSVAFRAILALLQELL
;
A
#
# COMPACT_ATOMS: atom_id res chain seq x y z
N MET A 1 65.68 -35.92 40.37
CA MET A 1 65.51 -35.58 38.93
C MET A 1 64.16 -36.08 38.47
N LEU A 2 63.12 -35.32 38.55
CA LEU A 2 61.78 -35.64 38.01
C LEU A 2 61.66 -35.07 36.63
N LYS A 3 61.45 -35.93 35.62
CA LYS A 3 61.13 -35.51 34.26
C LYS A 3 59.63 -35.20 34.21
N ILE A 4 59.30 -33.90 34.08
CA ILE A 4 57.95 -33.42 33.85
C ILE A 4 57.64 -33.64 32.38
N ASN A 5 56.56 -34.37 32.12
CA ASN A 5 56.12 -34.82 30.80
C ASN A 5 55.37 -33.69 30.07
N GLN A 6 55.96 -33.19 28.98
CA GLN A 6 55.51 -32.04 28.19
C GLN A 6 54.19 -32.26 27.38
N LYS A 7 53.39 -33.27 27.71
CA LYS A 7 52.19 -33.62 26.96
C LYS A 7 50.88 -33.03 27.50
N PHE A 8 50.92 -32.16 28.54
CA PHE A 8 49.71 -31.65 29.17
C PHE A 8 49.41 -30.16 28.91
N ILE A 9 50.11 -29.50 27.98
CA ILE A 9 49.96 -28.03 27.73
C ILE A 9 49.14 -27.73 26.46
N TYR A 10 48.70 -28.68 25.69
CA TYR A 10 47.91 -28.43 24.45
C TYR A 10 46.41 -28.68 24.55
N LEU A 11 45.88 -28.85 25.76
CA LEU A 11 44.44 -29.13 25.92
C LEU A 11 43.62 -27.94 26.52
N PHE A 12 44.12 -26.72 26.44
CA PHE A 12 43.43 -25.59 27.09
C PHE A 12 43.29 -24.34 26.26
N LEU A 13 43.34 -24.40 24.92
CA LEU A 13 43.13 -23.26 24.03
C LEU A 13 42.25 -23.56 22.82
N LEU A 14 41.31 -24.45 22.96
CA LEU A 14 40.20 -24.56 22.02
C LEU A 14 38.93 -24.11 22.71
N VAL A 15 38.93 -22.90 23.28
CA VAL A 15 37.73 -22.17 23.56
C VAL A 15 37.18 -21.71 22.20
N LEU A 16 36.23 -22.49 21.67
CA LEU A 16 35.37 -22.10 20.57
C LEU A 16 34.85 -20.68 20.86
N ALA A 17 35.33 -19.71 20.10
CA ALA A 17 34.59 -18.50 19.84
C ALA A 17 33.35 -18.86 19.03
N LEU A 18 32.32 -19.39 19.68
CA LEU A 18 30.94 -19.29 19.22
C LEU A 18 30.61 -17.80 19.23
N GLN A 19 30.97 -17.13 18.14
CA GLN A 19 30.33 -15.87 17.82
C GLN A 19 28.85 -16.21 17.67
N PHE A 20 28.11 -15.97 18.73
CA PHE A 20 26.68 -15.74 18.60
C PHE A 20 26.51 -14.58 17.60
N TYR A 21 26.28 -14.90 16.36
CA TYR A 21 25.57 -14.01 15.49
C TYR A 21 24.19 -13.86 16.14
N GLY A 22 24.10 -12.88 17.03
CA GLY A 22 22.84 -12.38 17.52
C GLY A 22 22.15 -11.68 16.36
N GLY A 23 21.57 -12.46 15.46
CA GLY A 23 20.52 -11.95 14.60
C GLY A 23 19.43 -11.49 15.56
N SER A 24 19.26 -10.20 15.73
CA SER A 24 18.09 -9.64 16.35
C SER A 24 16.93 -10.07 15.48
N PHE A 25 16.26 -11.15 15.83
CA PHE A 25 14.92 -11.40 15.30
C PHE A 25 14.10 -10.21 15.79
N ALA A 26 13.77 -9.30 14.89
CA ALA A 26 12.75 -8.32 15.18
C ALA A 26 11.54 -9.12 15.67
N ALA A 27 11.10 -8.87 16.89
CA ALA A 27 9.91 -9.55 17.41
C ALA A 27 8.78 -9.27 16.43
N GLU A 28 8.12 -10.34 15.96
CA GLU A 28 6.95 -10.21 15.11
C GLU A 28 5.96 -9.28 15.80
N ARG A 29 5.62 -8.17 15.14
CA ARG A 29 4.72 -7.18 15.71
C ARG A 29 3.31 -7.77 15.74
N ILE A 30 2.78 -7.94 16.92
CA ILE A 30 1.43 -8.48 17.11
C ILE A 30 0.47 -7.31 17.25
N TYR A 31 -0.40 -7.14 16.28
CA TYR A 31 -1.52 -6.21 16.36
C TYR A 31 -2.70 -6.87 17.06
N GLU A 32 -3.31 -6.16 18.01
CA GLU A 32 -4.50 -6.66 18.68
C GLU A 32 -5.63 -6.89 17.67
N THR A 33 -6.32 -8.01 17.81
CA THR A 33 -7.46 -8.34 16.94
C THR A 33 -8.62 -7.42 17.23
N VAL A 34 -9.14 -6.76 16.18
CA VAL A 34 -10.35 -5.93 16.25
C VAL A 34 -11.53 -6.65 15.59
N ALA A 35 -12.72 -6.40 16.11
CA ALA A 35 -13.95 -7.07 15.67
C ALA A 35 -14.55 -6.47 14.38
N GLY A 36 -13.98 -5.40 13.85
CA GLY A 36 -14.49 -4.57 12.76
C GLY A 36 -14.98 -3.21 13.27
N ASP A 37 -15.47 -2.37 12.36
CA ASP A 37 -15.92 -1.00 12.64
C ASP A 37 -14.81 -0.10 13.20
N VAL A 38 -13.63 -0.18 12.55
CA VAL A 38 -12.43 0.54 12.95
C VAL A 38 -12.57 2.03 12.63
N GLU A 39 -12.34 2.87 13.64
CA GLU A 39 -12.25 4.32 13.49
C GLU A 39 -10.85 4.76 13.07
N PHE A 40 -10.72 5.88 12.35
CA PHE A 40 -9.43 6.42 11.92
C PHE A 40 -8.45 6.64 13.07
N SER A 41 -8.94 7.12 14.21
CA SER A 41 -8.14 7.32 15.43
C SER A 41 -7.47 6.03 15.95
N GLN A 42 -8.11 4.87 15.73
CA GLN A 42 -7.55 3.57 16.12
C GLN A 42 -6.39 3.19 15.20
N VAL A 43 -6.46 3.53 13.91
CA VAL A 43 -5.33 3.34 12.98
C VAL A 43 -4.15 4.23 13.37
N LEU A 44 -4.41 5.51 13.69
CA LEU A 44 -3.38 6.47 14.12
C LEU A 44 -2.70 6.10 15.44
N ALA A 45 -3.33 5.27 16.26
CA ALA A 45 -2.80 4.81 17.55
C ALA A 45 -1.93 3.55 17.44
N LEU A 46 -1.81 2.96 16.24
CA LEU A 46 -1.03 1.75 16.03
C LEU A 46 0.47 2.05 15.95
N ASP A 47 1.26 1.14 16.49
CA ASP A 47 2.71 1.13 16.27
C ASP A 47 3.05 0.57 14.89
N TRP A 48 4.19 0.99 14.34
CA TRP A 48 4.72 0.49 13.07
C TRP A 48 6.24 0.32 13.12
N ARG A 49 6.78 -0.39 12.15
CA ARG A 49 8.20 -0.41 11.85
C ARG A 49 8.48 0.67 10.81
N ASP A 50 9.54 1.43 11.01
CA ASP A 50 10.01 2.38 10.00
C ASP A 50 10.33 1.67 8.68
N SER A 51 10.21 2.39 7.57
CA SER A 51 10.67 1.93 6.26
C SER A 51 12.18 1.68 6.27
N ASP A 52 12.63 0.77 5.41
CA ASP A 52 14.06 0.50 5.25
C ASP A 52 14.74 1.58 4.39
N GLU A 53 14.00 2.15 3.42
CA GLU A 53 14.50 3.19 2.53
C GLU A 53 13.41 4.18 2.13
N LYS A 54 13.81 5.44 1.92
CA LYS A 54 12.99 6.49 1.30
C LYS A 54 13.61 6.87 -0.03
N ILE A 55 12.86 6.69 -1.12
CA ILE A 55 13.35 6.83 -2.49
C ILE A 55 12.52 7.89 -3.21
N PHE A 56 13.16 8.94 -3.69
CA PHE A 56 12.50 9.98 -4.47
C PHE A 56 12.37 9.54 -5.93
N TYR A 57 11.16 9.65 -6.49
CA TYR A 57 10.87 9.37 -7.89
C TYR A 57 10.68 10.65 -8.73
N GLY A 58 10.75 11.82 -8.10
CA GLY A 58 10.66 13.12 -8.72
C GLY A 58 11.43 14.19 -7.94
N SER A 59 11.26 15.45 -8.33
CA SER A 59 11.98 16.58 -7.74
C SER A 59 11.24 17.27 -6.61
N ASP A 60 9.93 17.03 -6.47
CA ASP A 60 9.12 17.58 -5.39
C ASP A 60 9.32 16.80 -4.10
N SER A 61 9.15 17.45 -2.95
CA SER A 61 9.32 16.84 -1.62
C SER A 61 8.29 15.75 -1.32
N PHE A 62 7.15 15.73 -2.00
CA PHE A 62 6.12 14.70 -1.91
C PHE A 62 6.22 13.63 -2.98
N GLN A 63 7.15 13.72 -3.91
CA GLN A 63 7.39 12.73 -4.96
C GLN A 63 8.37 11.65 -4.47
N PHE A 64 7.96 10.85 -3.49
CA PHE A 64 8.76 9.75 -2.95
C PHE A 64 7.93 8.50 -2.67
N GLY A 65 8.61 7.38 -2.59
CA GLY A 65 8.06 6.17 -2.01
C GLY A 65 8.90 5.71 -0.82
N GLU A 66 8.28 5.05 0.12
CA GLU A 66 8.94 4.38 1.22
C GLU A 66 8.91 2.88 1.01
N LEU A 67 10.06 2.24 1.22
CA LEU A 67 10.28 0.82 0.95
C LEU A 67 10.40 0.06 2.27
N TRP A 68 9.53 -0.93 2.45
CA TRP A 68 9.62 -1.93 3.52
C TRP A 68 10.04 -3.26 2.89
N LEU A 69 11.17 -3.79 3.34
CA LEU A 69 11.65 -5.12 2.96
C LEU A 69 11.13 -6.17 3.94
N PRO A 70 10.83 -7.40 3.49
CA PRO A 70 10.52 -8.49 4.40
C PRO A 70 11.75 -8.80 5.27
N GLY A 71 11.51 -9.33 6.47
CA GLY A 71 12.61 -9.73 7.36
C GLY A 71 13.60 -10.66 6.64
N SER A 72 14.89 -10.52 6.94
CA SER A 72 16.03 -11.08 6.22
C SER A 72 16.11 -12.62 6.10
N ALA A 73 15.17 -13.36 6.70
CA ALA A 73 15.21 -14.81 6.75
C ALA A 73 14.55 -15.50 5.55
N LEU A 74 13.76 -14.80 4.73
CA LEU A 74 13.01 -15.39 3.61
C LEU A 74 13.06 -14.48 2.38
N PRO A 75 13.06 -15.07 1.16
CA PRO A 75 12.85 -14.27 -0.04
C PRO A 75 11.47 -13.59 0.01
N SER A 76 11.35 -12.40 -0.58
CA SER A 76 10.06 -11.73 -0.72
C SER A 76 9.08 -12.59 -1.51
N LYS A 77 7.82 -12.60 -1.06
CA LYS A 77 6.71 -13.29 -1.76
C LYS A 77 6.28 -12.53 -3.03
N GLY A 78 6.61 -11.26 -3.12
CA GLY A 78 6.28 -10.37 -4.22
C GLY A 78 6.32 -8.91 -3.79
N LEU A 79 6.15 -8.00 -4.74
CA LEU A 79 6.14 -6.56 -4.52
C LEU A 79 4.70 -6.03 -4.52
N ILE A 80 4.38 -5.28 -3.48
CA ILE A 80 3.14 -4.51 -3.37
C ILE A 80 3.50 -3.04 -3.55
N VAL A 81 3.02 -2.42 -4.63
CA VAL A 81 3.03 -0.96 -4.76
C VAL A 81 1.74 -0.47 -4.12
N PHE A 82 1.86 0.27 -3.02
CA PHE A 82 0.72 0.73 -2.24
C PHE A 82 0.49 2.23 -2.41
N VAL A 83 -0.77 2.63 -2.62
CA VAL A 83 -1.20 4.02 -2.74
C VAL A 83 -2.17 4.34 -1.59
N HIS A 84 -1.78 5.29 -0.73
CA HIS A 84 -2.57 5.66 0.43
C HIS A 84 -3.83 6.46 0.07
N GLY A 85 -4.81 6.47 0.97
CA GLY A 85 -6.03 7.25 0.88
C GLY A 85 -5.88 8.69 1.43
N GLY A 86 -7.01 9.25 1.89
CA GLY A 86 -7.05 10.60 2.48
C GLY A 86 -7.77 11.63 1.60
N CYS A 87 -8.78 11.21 0.83
CA CYS A 87 -9.63 12.10 0.02
C CYS A 87 -8.85 13.04 -0.92
N TRP A 88 -7.63 12.65 -1.31
CA TRP A 88 -6.66 13.48 -2.08
C TRP A 88 -6.25 14.78 -1.38
N LEU A 89 -6.54 14.96 -0.08
CA LEU A 89 -6.25 16.17 0.70
C LEU A 89 -4.87 16.08 1.37
N ASN A 90 -4.13 17.18 1.40
CA ASN A 90 -2.80 17.22 2.02
C ASN A 90 -2.79 17.19 3.56
N GLU A 91 -3.97 17.14 4.17
CA GLU A 91 -4.13 16.84 5.60
C GLU A 91 -3.77 15.38 5.94
N PHE A 92 -3.75 14.47 4.94
CA PHE A 92 -3.53 13.04 5.11
C PHE A 92 -2.36 12.58 4.26
N ASP A 93 -1.21 12.40 4.89
CA ASP A 93 -0.02 11.87 4.24
C ASP A 93 0.08 10.34 4.34
N ILE A 94 1.12 9.78 3.78
CA ILE A 94 1.41 8.34 3.75
C ILE A 94 1.45 7.68 5.14
N THR A 95 1.76 8.45 6.21
CA THR A 95 2.10 7.90 7.54
C THR A 95 0.96 7.12 8.18
N HIS A 96 -0.31 7.48 7.92
CA HIS A 96 -1.45 6.74 8.45
C HIS A 96 -1.56 5.30 7.92
N THR A 97 -0.80 4.94 6.87
CA THR A 97 -0.74 3.59 6.30
C THR A 97 0.54 2.81 6.66
N TYR A 98 1.44 3.40 7.45
CA TYR A 98 2.65 2.71 7.91
C TYR A 98 2.37 1.43 8.70
N PRO A 99 1.34 1.36 9.58
CA PRO A 99 0.99 0.11 10.24
C PRO A 99 0.66 -1.01 9.24
N LEU A 100 -0.10 -0.70 8.18
CA LEU A 100 -0.40 -1.67 7.12
C LEU A 100 0.86 -2.07 6.35
N SER A 101 1.69 -1.11 5.93
CA SER A 101 2.90 -1.37 5.15
C SER A 101 3.90 -2.23 5.93
N SER A 102 4.13 -1.92 7.21
CA SER A 102 4.99 -2.73 8.05
C SER A 102 4.44 -4.14 8.29
N ALA A 103 3.12 -4.28 8.49
CA ALA A 103 2.49 -5.59 8.69
C ALA A 103 2.52 -6.47 7.43
N LEU A 104 2.38 -5.89 6.26
CA LEU A 104 2.55 -6.60 4.98
C LEU A 104 4.00 -7.08 4.81
N ALA A 105 4.97 -6.24 5.19
CA ALA A 105 6.38 -6.62 5.15
C ALA A 105 6.70 -7.73 6.17
N ASP A 106 6.13 -7.66 7.38
CA ASP A 106 6.25 -8.71 8.39
C ASP A 106 5.59 -10.03 7.91
N ALA A 107 4.54 -9.93 7.08
CA ALA A 107 3.92 -11.09 6.43
C ALA A 107 4.75 -11.65 5.23
N GLY A 108 5.89 -11.03 4.89
CA GLY A 108 6.85 -11.53 3.91
C GLY A 108 6.76 -10.92 2.52
N TYR A 109 6.03 -9.82 2.34
CA TYR A 109 5.97 -9.07 1.09
C TYR A 109 6.97 -7.90 1.11
N THR A 110 7.47 -7.50 -0.06
CA THR A 110 8.08 -6.18 -0.21
C THR A 110 6.97 -5.16 -0.44
N VAL A 111 7.00 -4.04 0.27
CA VAL A 111 6.01 -2.96 0.10
C VAL A 111 6.72 -1.69 -0.31
N TRP A 112 6.30 -1.10 -1.41
CA TRP A 112 6.68 0.24 -1.80
C TRP A 112 5.47 1.14 -1.79
N SER A 113 5.34 1.91 -0.72
CA SER A 113 4.22 2.81 -0.48
C SER A 113 4.56 4.18 -1.05
N LEU A 114 3.69 4.69 -1.91
CA LEU A 114 3.88 5.97 -2.60
C LEU A 114 3.22 7.10 -1.82
N GLU A 115 3.99 8.17 -1.58
CA GLU A 115 3.47 9.51 -1.30
C GLU A 115 3.29 10.23 -2.64
N TYR A 116 2.48 11.26 -2.69
CA TYR A 116 2.16 12.02 -3.89
C TYR A 116 1.65 13.42 -3.52
N ARG A 117 1.72 14.39 -4.43
CA ARG A 117 1.15 15.73 -4.25
C ARG A 117 -0.37 15.67 -4.25
N ARG A 118 -0.99 16.41 -3.35
CA ARG A 118 -2.43 16.36 -3.04
C ARG A 118 -3.06 17.74 -3.19
N ILE A 119 -4.36 17.82 -3.08
CA ILE A 119 -5.07 19.11 -3.00
C ILE A 119 -4.48 19.92 -1.83
N GLY A 120 -4.03 21.12 -2.11
CA GLY A 120 -3.35 22.03 -1.17
C GLY A 120 -1.83 22.05 -1.31
N ASP A 121 -1.23 21.08 -1.98
CA ASP A 121 0.17 21.11 -2.39
C ASP A 121 0.31 21.82 -3.75
N GLU A 122 1.49 22.37 -4.06
CA GLU A 122 1.77 22.99 -5.36
C GLU A 122 1.67 21.91 -6.46
N ASP A 123 0.93 22.19 -7.51
CA ASP A 123 0.60 21.27 -8.60
C ASP A 123 -0.11 19.96 -8.18
N GLY A 124 -0.66 19.88 -6.97
CA GLY A 124 -1.50 18.78 -6.51
C GLY A 124 -2.92 18.85 -7.08
N GLY A 125 -3.68 17.76 -6.92
CA GLY A 125 -4.98 17.61 -7.58
C GLY A 125 -4.83 17.03 -8.98
N TRP A 126 -5.93 16.99 -9.76
CA TRP A 126 -5.92 16.47 -11.11
C TRP A 126 -5.33 17.47 -12.12
N PRO A 127 -4.39 17.06 -13.02
CA PRO A 127 -3.86 15.69 -13.17
C PRO A 127 -2.60 15.39 -12.31
N GLY A 128 -1.98 16.38 -11.65
CA GLY A 128 -0.66 16.28 -11.03
C GLY A 128 -0.54 15.12 -10.03
N THR A 129 -1.54 14.91 -9.18
CA THR A 129 -1.60 13.76 -8.27
C THR A 129 -1.49 12.42 -9.03
N TYR A 130 -2.20 12.29 -10.15
CA TYR A 130 -2.17 11.06 -10.95
C TYR A 130 -0.83 10.90 -11.69
N GLU A 131 -0.26 12.00 -12.18
CA GLU A 131 1.06 12.00 -12.82
C GLU A 131 2.15 11.55 -11.84
N ASP A 132 2.03 11.87 -10.55
CA ASP A 132 2.93 11.38 -9.51
C ASP A 132 2.83 9.86 -9.33
N ILE A 133 1.62 9.30 -9.35
CA ILE A 133 1.46 7.83 -9.30
C ILE A 133 2.09 7.16 -10.52
N GLN A 134 1.92 7.73 -11.71
CA GLN A 134 2.56 7.21 -12.91
C GLN A 134 4.08 7.29 -12.84
N ALA A 135 4.62 8.40 -12.33
CA ALA A 135 6.05 8.57 -12.12
C ALA A 135 6.59 7.57 -11.10
N GLY A 136 5.89 7.38 -9.97
CA GLY A 136 6.22 6.37 -8.98
C GLY A 136 6.23 4.96 -9.57
N LEU A 137 5.22 4.57 -10.32
CA LEU A 137 5.19 3.27 -11.01
C LEU A 137 6.33 3.12 -12.02
N SER A 138 6.68 4.18 -12.76
CA SER A 138 7.80 4.15 -13.70
C SER A 138 9.17 4.01 -13.02
N HIS A 139 9.24 4.30 -11.72
CA HIS A 139 10.47 4.25 -10.93
C HIS A 139 10.74 2.87 -10.29
N ILE A 140 9.84 1.92 -10.47
CA ILE A 140 9.89 0.59 -9.82
C ILE A 140 11.18 -0.19 -10.13
N ASP A 141 11.76 -0.02 -11.33
CA ASP A 141 13.01 -0.69 -11.76
C ASP A 141 14.19 -0.33 -10.85
N GLU A 142 14.21 0.87 -10.29
CA GLU A 142 15.25 1.33 -9.37
C GLU A 142 15.25 0.55 -8.04
N LEU A 143 14.13 -0.09 -7.67
CA LEU A 143 14.02 -0.92 -6.47
C LEU A 143 14.93 -2.15 -6.54
N SER A 144 15.34 -2.58 -7.75
CA SER A 144 16.30 -3.67 -7.96
C SER A 144 17.63 -3.43 -7.25
N ARG A 145 18.02 -2.17 -7.03
CA ARG A 145 19.24 -1.76 -6.29
C ARG A 145 19.21 -2.19 -4.82
N PHE A 146 18.01 -2.43 -4.29
CA PHE A 146 17.79 -2.91 -2.93
C PHE A 146 17.48 -4.41 -2.87
N GLY A 147 17.71 -5.13 -3.99
CA GLY A 147 17.46 -6.57 -4.09
C GLY A 147 15.99 -6.95 -4.26
N VAL A 148 15.14 -5.98 -4.63
CA VAL A 148 13.71 -6.22 -4.87
C VAL A 148 13.50 -6.82 -6.25
N SER A 149 12.75 -7.95 -6.32
CA SER A 149 12.27 -8.48 -7.59
C SER A 149 10.99 -7.78 -8.01
N ILE A 150 10.92 -7.43 -9.29
CA ILE A 150 9.76 -6.80 -9.94
C ILE A 150 9.00 -7.76 -10.87
N GLU A 151 9.23 -9.07 -10.75
CA GLU A 151 8.55 -10.08 -11.57
C GLU A 151 7.09 -10.30 -11.15
N ASN A 152 6.81 -10.15 -9.84
CA ASN A 152 5.50 -10.35 -9.25
C ASN A 152 5.07 -9.05 -8.55
N VAL A 153 4.25 -8.25 -9.21
CA VAL A 153 3.84 -6.92 -8.74
C VAL A 153 2.33 -6.83 -8.60
N VAL A 154 1.87 -6.40 -7.44
CA VAL A 154 0.48 -6.03 -7.19
C VAL A 154 0.41 -4.54 -6.91
N LEU A 155 -0.45 -3.83 -7.66
CA LEU A 155 -0.81 -2.44 -7.39
C LEU A 155 -2.03 -2.43 -6.47
N MET A 156 -1.90 -1.87 -5.28
CA MET A 156 -2.95 -1.84 -4.28
C MET A 156 -3.14 -0.42 -3.75
N GLY A 157 -4.39 0.00 -3.55
CA GLY A 157 -4.65 1.30 -2.98
C GLY A 157 -5.91 1.32 -2.12
N HIS A 158 -5.93 2.24 -1.15
CA HIS A 158 -7.03 2.43 -0.22
C HIS A 158 -7.80 3.72 -0.55
N SER A 159 -9.16 3.67 -0.57
CA SER A 159 -9.98 4.88 -0.69
C SER A 159 -9.65 5.70 -1.95
N ALA A 160 -9.26 6.96 -1.80
CA ALA A 160 -8.73 7.83 -2.86
C ALA A 160 -7.48 7.24 -3.53
N GLY A 161 -6.60 6.56 -2.77
CA GLY A 161 -5.48 5.80 -3.33
C GLY A 161 -5.92 4.59 -4.13
N GLY A 162 -7.04 3.97 -3.74
CA GLY A 162 -7.71 2.93 -4.52
C GLY A 162 -8.21 3.44 -5.86
N HIS A 163 -8.76 4.65 -5.91
CA HIS A 163 -9.11 5.35 -7.13
C HIS A 163 -7.89 5.50 -8.05
N LEU A 164 -6.79 6.03 -7.52
CA LEU A 164 -5.54 6.26 -8.28
C LEU A 164 -4.93 4.94 -8.78
N ALA A 165 -4.92 3.90 -7.94
CA ALA A 165 -4.42 2.57 -8.30
C ALA A 165 -5.26 1.92 -9.42
N LEU A 166 -6.59 1.99 -9.32
CA LEU A 166 -7.49 1.47 -10.36
C LEU A 166 -7.32 2.20 -11.68
N LEU A 167 -7.17 3.53 -11.64
CA LEU A 167 -6.96 4.34 -12.85
C LEU A 167 -5.61 4.01 -13.50
N ALA A 168 -4.53 3.88 -12.70
CA ALA A 168 -3.20 3.55 -13.19
C ALA A 168 -3.10 2.12 -13.74
N GLY A 169 -3.81 1.17 -13.11
CA GLY A 169 -3.86 -0.22 -13.54
C GLY A 169 -4.88 -0.51 -14.65
N SER A 170 -5.69 0.47 -15.07
CA SER A 170 -6.62 0.29 -16.18
C SER A 170 -5.90 0.30 -17.53
N TYR A 171 -6.47 -0.40 -18.54
CA TYR A 171 -5.93 -0.40 -19.90
C TYR A 171 -6.24 0.94 -20.62
N LYS A 172 -5.68 2.02 -20.08
CA LYS A 172 -5.84 3.35 -20.64
C LYS A 172 -4.77 3.66 -21.69
N ASP A 173 -3.53 3.26 -21.36
CA ASP A 173 -2.35 3.48 -22.18
C ASP A 173 -1.47 2.20 -22.13
N GLU A 174 -0.29 2.21 -22.77
CA GLU A 174 0.66 1.13 -22.59
C GLU A 174 0.98 0.97 -21.08
N ALA A 175 0.90 -0.27 -20.60
CA ALA A 175 1.15 -0.56 -19.19
C ALA A 175 2.56 -0.09 -18.80
N ILE A 176 2.64 0.81 -17.80
CA ILE A 176 3.91 1.33 -17.29
C ILE A 176 4.73 0.21 -16.66
N VAL A 177 4.04 -0.75 -16.02
CA VAL A 177 4.61 -1.90 -15.33
C VAL A 177 3.72 -3.12 -15.59
N ALA A 178 4.33 -4.30 -15.75
CA ALA A 178 3.60 -5.56 -15.78
C ALA A 178 3.05 -5.86 -14.37
N LEU A 179 1.73 -5.85 -14.24
CA LEU A 179 1.03 -6.11 -12.97
C LEU A 179 0.46 -7.53 -12.95
N ASN A 180 0.58 -8.22 -11.81
CA ASN A 180 -0.14 -9.46 -11.56
C ASN A 180 -1.60 -9.18 -11.22
N ALA A 181 -1.86 -8.11 -10.47
CA ALA A 181 -3.21 -7.71 -10.10
C ALA A 181 -3.29 -6.23 -9.70
N VAL A 182 -4.51 -5.71 -9.69
CA VAL A 182 -4.87 -4.39 -9.14
C VAL A 182 -5.92 -4.58 -8.06
N ILE A 183 -5.69 -4.03 -6.87
CA ILE A 183 -6.56 -4.21 -5.71
C ILE A 183 -7.02 -2.84 -5.19
N GLY A 184 -8.32 -2.61 -5.19
CA GLY A 184 -8.95 -1.47 -4.53
C GLY A 184 -9.53 -1.86 -3.17
N LEU A 185 -9.10 -1.18 -2.12
CA LEU A 185 -9.55 -1.35 -0.74
C LEU A 185 -10.49 -0.20 -0.39
N GLY A 186 -11.80 -0.43 -0.27
CA GLY A 186 -12.79 0.65 -0.10
C GLY A 186 -12.61 1.76 -1.14
N ALA A 187 -12.35 1.39 -2.39
CA ALA A 187 -11.89 2.30 -3.44
C ALA A 187 -13.02 3.15 -4.03
N ILE A 188 -12.73 4.41 -4.32
CA ILE A 188 -13.58 5.29 -5.12
C ILE A 188 -13.39 4.89 -6.59
N THR A 189 -14.47 4.56 -7.29
CA THR A 189 -14.40 4.01 -8.66
C THR A 189 -15.12 4.85 -9.69
N ASN A 190 -16.16 5.58 -9.27
CA ASN A 190 -16.93 6.47 -10.11
C ASN A 190 -17.01 7.86 -9.49
N LEU A 191 -16.13 8.75 -9.97
CA LEU A 191 -16.02 10.11 -9.46
C LEU A 191 -17.27 10.95 -9.69
N VAL A 192 -18.03 10.68 -10.77
CA VAL A 192 -19.24 11.47 -11.08
C VAL A 192 -20.30 11.21 -10.02
N SER A 193 -20.64 9.93 -9.76
CA SER A 193 -21.61 9.60 -8.72
C SER A 193 -21.10 9.89 -7.31
N TYR A 194 -19.79 9.80 -7.08
CA TYR A 194 -19.20 10.08 -5.78
C TYR A 194 -19.27 11.58 -5.43
N ALA A 195 -19.10 12.47 -6.42
CA ALA A 195 -19.21 13.93 -6.25
C ALA A 195 -20.64 14.42 -5.93
N ASP A 196 -21.66 13.58 -6.13
CA ASP A 196 -23.05 13.92 -5.81
C ASP A 196 -23.37 13.76 -4.29
N GLY A 197 -22.46 13.15 -3.53
CA GLY A 197 -22.62 12.94 -2.10
C GLY A 197 -22.23 14.17 -1.26
N ASN A 198 -22.28 14.01 0.08
CA ASN A 198 -22.09 15.13 1.01
C ASN A 198 -21.16 14.86 2.19
N ASN A 199 -20.48 13.70 2.24
CA ASN A 199 -19.43 13.49 3.22
C ASN A 199 -18.13 14.24 2.81
N SER A 200 -17.15 14.30 3.70
CA SER A 200 -15.92 15.08 3.48
C SER A 200 -15.15 14.69 2.22
N CYS A 201 -15.04 13.39 1.91
CA CYS A 201 -14.35 12.90 0.74
C CYS A 201 -15.15 13.12 -0.55
N GLU A 202 -16.48 12.99 -0.49
CA GLU A 202 -17.37 13.29 -1.60
C GLU A 202 -17.27 14.76 -2.00
N ILE A 203 -17.28 15.68 -1.02
CA ILE A 203 -17.08 17.14 -1.22
C ILE A 203 -15.69 17.44 -1.76
N ALA A 204 -14.66 16.67 -1.43
CA ALA A 204 -13.31 16.86 -1.94
C ALA A 204 -13.18 16.50 -3.44
N THR A 205 -14.10 15.70 -4.01
CA THR A 205 -14.01 15.26 -5.41
C THR A 205 -13.99 16.43 -6.42
N PRO A 206 -14.90 17.41 -6.38
CA PRO A 206 -14.80 18.57 -7.25
C PRO A 206 -13.55 19.43 -6.98
N MET A 207 -13.02 19.44 -5.76
CA MET A 207 -11.75 20.13 -5.46
C MET A 207 -10.58 19.40 -6.13
N PHE A 208 -10.57 18.07 -6.09
CA PHE A 208 -9.56 17.23 -6.75
C PHE A 208 -9.54 17.47 -8.27
N ILE A 209 -10.69 17.52 -8.90
CA ILE A 209 -10.82 17.74 -10.35
C ILE A 209 -10.61 19.22 -10.75
N GLY A 210 -10.76 20.14 -9.80
CA GLY A 210 -10.67 21.60 -10.03
C GLY A 210 -11.97 22.23 -10.52
N GLY A 211 -13.12 21.62 -10.24
CA GLY A 211 -14.46 22.11 -10.56
C GLY A 211 -15.53 21.04 -10.54
N SER A 212 -16.78 21.44 -10.69
CA SER A 212 -17.92 20.53 -10.79
C SER A 212 -17.90 19.69 -12.07
N TYR A 213 -18.67 18.60 -12.11
CA TYR A 213 -18.80 17.77 -13.30
C TYR A 213 -19.27 18.58 -14.53
N ALA A 214 -20.18 19.53 -14.35
CA ALA A 214 -20.69 20.37 -15.44
C ALA A 214 -19.59 21.28 -16.03
N GLU A 215 -18.65 21.75 -15.20
CA GLU A 215 -17.55 22.63 -15.61
C GLU A 215 -16.36 21.83 -16.17
N LYS A 216 -16.13 20.63 -15.68
CA LYS A 216 -14.93 19.81 -15.90
C LYS A 216 -15.24 18.41 -16.48
N THR A 217 -16.29 18.29 -17.30
CA THR A 217 -16.75 17.01 -17.86
C THR A 217 -15.62 16.15 -18.45
N ASN A 218 -14.69 16.77 -19.19
CA ASN A 218 -13.57 16.06 -19.80
C ASN A 218 -12.54 15.55 -18.78
N ASP A 219 -12.29 16.33 -17.71
CA ASP A 219 -11.35 15.94 -16.64
C ASP A 219 -11.95 14.81 -15.82
N TYR A 220 -13.23 14.88 -15.46
CA TYR A 220 -13.93 13.74 -14.85
C TYR A 220 -13.89 12.50 -15.75
N ALA A 221 -14.12 12.65 -17.05
CA ALA A 221 -14.07 11.52 -17.97
C ALA A 221 -12.69 10.83 -18.01
N LYS A 222 -11.61 11.61 -17.94
CA LYS A 222 -10.23 11.10 -17.93
C LYS A 222 -9.82 10.52 -16.57
N ALA A 223 -10.28 11.12 -15.47
CA ALA A 223 -9.94 10.70 -14.12
C ALA A 223 -10.78 9.50 -13.64
N ASN A 224 -11.84 9.09 -14.32
CA ASN A 224 -12.82 8.16 -13.84
C ASN A 224 -12.48 6.71 -14.22
N PRO A 225 -12.06 5.82 -13.30
CA PRO A 225 -11.64 4.44 -13.61
C PRO A 225 -12.71 3.63 -14.36
N VAL A 226 -14.01 3.82 -14.05
CA VAL A 226 -15.09 3.06 -14.70
C VAL A 226 -15.25 3.34 -16.19
N ASN A 227 -14.57 4.37 -16.72
CA ASN A 227 -14.57 4.69 -18.15
C ASN A 227 -13.56 3.85 -18.95
N TYR A 228 -12.74 3.04 -18.28
CA TYR A 228 -11.68 2.25 -18.90
C TYR A 228 -11.90 0.76 -18.67
N ALA A 229 -11.26 -0.05 -19.51
CA ALA A 229 -11.22 -1.49 -19.26
C ALA A 229 -10.33 -1.77 -18.05
N MET A 230 -10.86 -2.50 -17.05
CA MET A 230 -10.10 -2.90 -15.89
C MET A 230 -9.01 -3.92 -16.26
N HIS A 231 -7.94 -3.96 -15.48
CA HIS A 231 -6.98 -5.06 -15.51
C HIS A 231 -7.72 -6.40 -15.31
N PRO A 232 -7.37 -7.50 -16.03
CA PRO A 232 -8.09 -8.79 -15.91
C PRO A 232 -8.15 -9.35 -14.49
N GLN A 233 -7.12 -9.06 -13.69
CA GLN A 233 -7.05 -9.41 -12.28
C GLN A 233 -7.29 -8.16 -11.42
N THR A 234 -8.46 -7.53 -11.56
CA THR A 234 -8.90 -6.42 -10.71
C THR A 234 -9.81 -6.95 -9.61
N TYR A 235 -9.46 -6.62 -8.37
CA TYR A 235 -10.21 -6.97 -7.17
C TYR A 235 -10.65 -5.72 -6.41
N LEU A 236 -11.92 -5.69 -6.03
CA LEU A 236 -12.47 -4.67 -5.14
C LEU A 236 -12.87 -5.32 -3.82
N LEU A 237 -12.16 -4.97 -2.77
CA LEU A 237 -12.46 -5.38 -1.41
C LEU A 237 -13.16 -4.23 -0.72
N HIS A 238 -14.41 -4.45 -0.28
CA HIS A 238 -15.26 -3.38 0.25
C HIS A 238 -15.93 -3.78 1.56
N GLY A 239 -16.11 -2.82 2.46
CA GLY A 239 -16.80 -3.02 3.74
C GLY A 239 -18.31 -2.81 3.60
N GLU A 240 -19.09 -3.71 4.18
CA GLU A 240 -20.55 -3.57 4.23
C GLU A 240 -21.00 -2.29 4.96
N LEU A 241 -20.20 -1.85 5.95
CA LEU A 241 -20.49 -0.69 6.79
C LEU A 241 -19.69 0.55 6.41
N ASP A 242 -19.04 0.56 5.24
CA ASP A 242 -18.25 1.69 4.79
C ASP A 242 -19.11 2.95 4.63
N SER A 243 -18.94 3.89 5.55
CA SER A 243 -19.69 5.15 5.59
C SER A 243 -18.99 6.31 4.84
N ILE A 244 -17.76 6.08 4.36
CA ILE A 244 -16.97 7.07 3.63
C ILE A 244 -17.10 6.84 2.12
N VAL A 245 -16.92 5.59 1.68
CA VAL A 245 -17.09 5.20 0.28
C VAL A 245 -18.28 4.28 0.17
N PRO A 246 -19.42 4.75 -0.37
CA PRO A 246 -20.65 3.96 -0.47
C PRO A 246 -20.43 2.65 -1.24
N ILE A 247 -21.15 1.59 -0.85
CA ILE A 247 -20.99 0.24 -1.40
C ILE A 247 -21.23 0.18 -2.91
N GLU A 248 -21.99 1.12 -3.46
CA GLU A 248 -22.25 1.27 -4.88
C GLU A 248 -20.97 1.50 -5.68
N GLN A 249 -19.94 2.07 -5.04
CA GLN A 249 -18.61 2.25 -5.64
C GLN A 249 -17.91 0.90 -5.91
N SER A 250 -18.33 -0.19 -5.27
CA SER A 250 -17.79 -1.52 -5.57
C SER A 250 -18.38 -2.14 -6.85
N SER A 251 -19.41 -1.54 -7.44
CA SER A 251 -20.09 -2.08 -8.64
C SER A 251 -19.36 -1.68 -9.93
N VAL A 252 -18.29 -2.40 -10.28
CA VAL A 252 -17.46 -2.12 -11.46
C VAL A 252 -17.40 -3.32 -12.39
N LYS A 253 -17.72 -3.09 -13.66
CA LYS A 253 -17.64 -4.14 -14.68
C LYS A 253 -16.19 -4.59 -14.89
N GLY A 254 -15.97 -5.90 -14.83
CA GLY A 254 -14.66 -6.50 -15.05
C GLY A 254 -13.81 -6.65 -13.77
N ALA A 255 -14.30 -6.20 -12.62
CA ALA A 255 -13.67 -6.43 -11.34
C ALA A 255 -14.32 -7.62 -10.60
N THR A 256 -13.49 -8.36 -9.85
CA THR A 256 -13.95 -9.33 -8.86
C THR A 256 -14.21 -8.59 -7.55
N VAL A 257 -15.43 -8.66 -7.04
CA VAL A 257 -15.86 -7.91 -5.86
C VAL A 257 -16.01 -8.84 -4.66
N LYS A 258 -15.46 -8.43 -3.52
CA LYS A 258 -15.65 -9.09 -2.22
C LYS A 258 -16.10 -8.09 -1.19
N ILE A 259 -17.34 -8.26 -0.71
CA ILE A 259 -17.91 -7.46 0.37
C ILE A 259 -17.69 -8.20 1.68
N LEU A 260 -17.09 -7.54 2.68
CA LEU A 260 -16.93 -8.10 4.01
C LEU A 260 -18.01 -7.56 4.97
N PRO A 261 -18.75 -8.45 5.66
CA PRO A 261 -19.73 -8.02 6.64
C PRO A 261 -19.05 -7.38 7.85
N ARG A 262 -19.74 -6.43 8.48
CA ARG A 262 -19.27 -5.72 9.69
C ARG A 262 -17.87 -5.10 9.53
N THR A 263 -17.53 -4.67 8.35
CA THR A 263 -16.25 -4.05 8.01
C THR A 263 -16.54 -2.61 7.57
N ASN A 264 -15.83 -1.66 8.17
CA ASN A 264 -15.89 -0.24 7.86
C ASN A 264 -14.71 0.16 6.96
N HIS A 265 -14.62 1.45 6.63
CA HIS A 265 -13.61 2.03 5.73
C HIS A 265 -12.17 1.78 6.20
N PHE A 266 -11.89 1.99 7.49
CA PHE A 266 -10.54 1.93 8.05
C PHE A 266 -10.11 0.53 8.49
N ASP A 267 -11.00 -0.46 8.48
CA ASP A 267 -10.64 -1.86 8.69
C ASP A 267 -9.59 -2.34 7.68
N TRP A 268 -9.61 -1.80 6.45
CA TRP A 268 -8.70 -2.18 5.38
C TRP A 268 -7.25 -1.79 5.63
N ILE A 269 -7.01 -0.79 6.46
CA ILE A 269 -5.67 -0.30 6.81
C ILE A 269 -5.28 -0.61 8.27
N HIS A 270 -6.08 -1.43 8.98
CA HIS A 270 -5.80 -1.87 10.34
C HIS A 270 -5.34 -3.34 10.36
N PRO A 271 -4.05 -3.64 10.67
CA PRO A 271 -3.49 -4.99 10.58
C PRO A 271 -4.14 -6.04 11.49
N GLY A 272 -4.78 -5.63 12.58
CA GLY A 272 -5.54 -6.52 13.49
C GLY A 272 -6.93 -6.92 12.99
N SER A 273 -7.39 -6.37 11.86
CA SER A 273 -8.76 -6.54 11.36
C SER A 273 -8.99 -7.87 10.61
N VAL A 274 -10.26 -8.20 10.40
CA VAL A 274 -10.67 -9.28 9.48
C VAL A 274 -10.33 -8.91 8.03
N ALA A 275 -10.40 -7.61 7.69
CA ALA A 275 -10.11 -7.09 6.37
C ALA A 275 -8.64 -7.33 5.99
N PHE A 276 -7.70 -7.09 6.91
CA PHE A 276 -6.28 -7.40 6.67
C PHE A 276 -6.04 -8.88 6.39
N ARG A 277 -6.71 -9.78 7.12
CA ARG A 277 -6.62 -11.23 6.83
C ARG A 277 -7.16 -11.58 5.44
N ALA A 278 -8.20 -10.87 4.99
CA ALA A 278 -8.73 -11.05 3.64
C ALA A 278 -7.76 -10.55 2.55
N ILE A 279 -7.02 -9.46 2.82
CA ILE A 279 -5.93 -8.99 1.95
C ILE A 279 -4.84 -10.04 1.86
N LEU A 280 -4.34 -10.56 3.00
CA LEU A 280 -3.30 -11.59 3.01
C LEU A 280 -3.69 -12.87 2.27
N ALA A 281 -4.95 -13.31 2.44
CA ALA A 281 -5.46 -14.48 1.73
C ALA A 281 -5.48 -14.26 0.21
N LEU A 282 -5.92 -13.08 -0.25
CA LEU A 282 -5.91 -12.74 -1.68
C LEU A 282 -4.49 -12.63 -2.23
N LEU A 283 -3.58 -11.96 -1.51
CA LEU A 283 -2.18 -11.82 -1.94
C LEU A 283 -1.47 -13.19 -2.06
N GLN A 284 -1.79 -14.15 -1.18
CA GLN A 284 -1.25 -15.50 -1.25
C GLN A 284 -1.73 -16.29 -2.48
N GLU A 285 -2.89 -15.93 -3.05
CA GLU A 285 -3.41 -16.53 -4.29
C GLU A 285 -2.77 -15.89 -5.54
N LEU A 286 -2.30 -14.63 -5.43
CA LEU A 286 -1.83 -13.82 -6.55
C LEU A 286 -0.31 -13.82 -6.73
N LEU A 287 0.44 -14.03 -5.65
CA LEU A 287 1.89 -13.94 -5.54
C LEU A 287 2.49 -15.23 -4.96
#